data_f3549c38e126c4ee29ede8362101a8fc
#
_entry.id   f3549c38e126c4ee29ede8362101a8fc
#
_cell.length_a   1.000
_cell.length_b   1.000
_cell.length_c   1.000
_cell.angle_alpha   90.00
_cell.angle_beta   90.00
_cell.angle_gamma   90.00
#
_symmetry.space_group_name_H-M   'P 1'
#
loop_
_entity.id
_entity.type
_entity.pdbx_description
1 polymer ?
#
loop_
_entity_poly.entity_id
_entity_poly.type
_entity_poly.pdbx_seq_one_letter_code
_entity_poly.pdbx_strand_id
1 'polypeptide(L)'
;MKFGIEFDTVLKIPYTEQAKMIKEHGFDATFIGLEAENLGEIVEALHQYDIEIESCHAPFDGINNMWLAGEAGDRMYERLTNSIDACAKYNIPVVVVHLSSGMTPPRMNDIGFERYDRLMQYAREKGVIVAYENIRKLDNVAYMMENYPEAGFCWDVGHEACYMNGMEFMPLFGKRMVAIHFHDNTGIYDEDKHWLPYDGVIDMDRAARHFAKSGYQKSLMLEVHQRSAGIPCLEEFYNRAQAAANRFAERVEYFRGLEAEAK
;
A
#
# COMPACT_ATOMS: atom_id res chain seq x y z
N MET A 1 -15.16 -11.19 -1.72
CA MET A 1 -13.89 -10.43 -1.68
C MET A 1 -13.29 -10.61 -0.30
N LYS A 2 -11.96 -10.77 -0.17
CA LYS A 2 -11.26 -10.71 1.14
C LYS A 2 -11.03 -9.26 1.55
N PHE A 3 -10.95 -9.01 2.84
CA PHE A 3 -10.63 -7.70 3.41
C PHE A 3 -9.33 -7.75 4.20
N GLY A 4 -8.55 -6.69 4.09
CA GLY A 4 -7.37 -6.46 4.89
C GLY A 4 -7.39 -5.06 5.50
N ILE A 5 -6.63 -4.86 6.54
CA ILE A 5 -6.43 -3.58 7.18
C ILE A 5 -4.98 -3.46 7.64
N GLU A 6 -4.42 -2.25 7.60
CA GLU A 6 -3.08 -1.99 8.11
C GLU A 6 -2.91 -2.45 9.55
N PHE A 7 -1.76 -3.07 9.85
CA PHE A 7 -1.35 -3.31 11.22
C PHE A 7 -0.72 -2.03 11.77
N ASP A 8 -1.46 -1.27 12.56
CA ASP A 8 -1.00 0.01 13.10
C ASP A 8 -0.01 -0.20 14.27
N THR A 9 1.28 -0.08 13.97
CA THR A 9 2.37 -0.25 14.95
C THR A 9 2.45 0.89 15.97
N VAL A 10 1.68 1.96 15.81
CA VAL A 10 1.64 3.11 16.74
C VAL A 10 0.60 2.93 17.83
N LEU A 11 -0.33 1.98 17.68
CA LEU A 11 -1.28 1.63 18.73
C LEU A 11 -0.56 1.09 19.96
N LYS A 12 -0.94 1.62 21.13
CA LYS A 12 -0.35 1.21 22.42
C LYS A 12 -1.13 0.07 23.06
N ILE A 13 -1.36 -1.00 22.32
CA ILE A 13 -1.95 -2.26 22.79
C ILE A 13 -1.03 -3.42 22.43
N PRO A 14 -1.15 -4.58 23.10
CA PRO A 14 -0.39 -5.78 22.71
C PRO A 14 -0.66 -6.18 21.24
N TYR A 15 0.36 -6.61 20.52
CA TYR A 15 0.22 -7.04 19.11
C TYR A 15 -0.79 -8.17 18.95
N THR A 16 -0.85 -9.10 19.91
CA THR A 16 -1.83 -10.19 19.92
C THR A 16 -3.27 -9.69 20.10
N GLU A 17 -3.47 -8.62 20.87
CA GLU A 17 -4.77 -7.99 21.04
C GLU A 17 -5.22 -7.31 19.74
N GLN A 18 -4.32 -6.57 19.10
CA GLN A 18 -4.62 -5.95 17.80
C GLN A 18 -4.92 -7.02 16.73
N ALA A 19 -4.10 -8.07 16.62
CA ALA A 19 -4.31 -9.16 15.68
C ALA A 19 -5.67 -9.84 15.93
N LYS A 20 -6.03 -10.07 17.20
CA LYS A 20 -7.34 -10.59 17.58
C LYS A 20 -8.48 -9.68 17.10
N MET A 21 -8.38 -8.36 17.34
CA MET A 21 -9.40 -7.40 16.91
C MET A 21 -9.54 -7.36 15.39
N ILE A 22 -8.42 -7.37 14.65
CA ILE A 22 -8.43 -7.45 13.18
C ILE A 22 -9.24 -8.67 12.72
N LYS A 23 -8.96 -9.84 13.28
CA LYS A 23 -9.65 -11.08 12.91
C LYS A 23 -11.12 -11.09 13.29
N GLU A 24 -11.46 -10.69 14.51
CA GLU A 24 -12.83 -10.66 15.03
C GLU A 24 -13.74 -9.71 14.25
N HIS A 25 -13.16 -8.67 13.61
CA HIS A 25 -13.90 -7.74 12.76
C HIS A 25 -13.88 -8.13 11.27
N GLY A 26 -13.48 -9.36 10.93
CA GLY A 26 -13.62 -9.91 9.58
C GLY A 26 -12.54 -9.46 8.58
N PHE A 27 -11.38 -9.06 9.08
CA PHE A 27 -10.20 -8.85 8.25
C PHE A 27 -9.31 -10.09 8.28
N ASP A 28 -9.02 -10.64 7.12
CA ASP A 28 -8.22 -11.86 6.95
C ASP A 28 -6.78 -11.58 6.53
N ALA A 29 -6.47 -10.34 6.23
CA ALA A 29 -5.15 -9.93 5.76
C ALA A 29 -4.71 -8.58 6.34
N THR A 30 -3.42 -8.34 6.25
CA THR A 30 -2.80 -7.07 6.66
C THR A 30 -1.58 -6.75 5.81
N PHE A 31 -1.10 -5.51 5.90
CA PHE A 31 0.27 -5.14 5.60
C PHE A 31 0.92 -4.52 6.85
N ILE A 32 2.27 -4.50 6.87
CA ILE A 32 3.06 -4.02 8.00
C ILE A 32 4.09 -3.01 7.51
N GLY A 33 4.22 -1.88 8.22
CA GLY A 33 5.36 -0.97 8.04
C GLY A 33 6.65 -1.59 8.59
N LEU A 34 7.73 -1.62 7.79
CA LEU A 34 9.00 -2.25 8.16
C LEU A 34 9.90 -1.38 9.05
N GLU A 35 9.40 -0.27 9.55
CA GLU A 35 10.06 0.50 10.61
C GLU A 35 9.75 -0.04 12.02
N ALA A 36 8.90 -1.05 12.12
CA ALA A 36 8.56 -1.68 13.39
C ALA A 36 9.78 -2.38 14.00
N GLU A 37 10.12 -2.01 15.24
CA GLU A 37 11.27 -2.58 15.98
C GLU A 37 11.11 -4.09 16.23
N ASN A 38 9.88 -4.59 16.36
CA ASN A 38 9.55 -5.95 16.79
C ASN A 38 8.81 -6.75 15.71
N LEU A 39 9.27 -6.65 14.46
CA LEU A 39 8.60 -7.31 13.32
C LEU A 39 8.33 -8.81 13.57
N GLY A 40 9.26 -9.52 14.21
CA GLY A 40 9.07 -10.96 14.52
C GLY A 40 7.87 -11.21 15.45
N GLU A 41 7.70 -10.41 16.49
CA GLU A 41 6.57 -10.53 17.42
C GLU A 41 5.23 -10.19 16.74
N ILE A 42 5.24 -9.21 15.84
CA ILE A 42 4.05 -8.84 15.05
C ILE A 42 3.65 -10.02 14.13
N VAL A 43 4.61 -10.59 13.41
CA VAL A 43 4.37 -11.74 12.54
C VAL A 43 3.82 -12.94 13.32
N GLU A 44 4.39 -13.24 14.48
CA GLU A 44 3.89 -14.31 15.36
C GLU A 44 2.45 -14.05 15.83
N ALA A 45 2.16 -12.80 16.24
CA ALA A 45 0.82 -12.41 16.66
C ALA A 45 -0.22 -12.56 15.53
N LEU A 46 0.14 -12.17 14.31
CA LEU A 46 -0.74 -12.29 13.13
C LEU A 46 -0.98 -13.76 12.76
N HIS A 47 0.07 -14.58 12.77
CA HIS A 47 -0.05 -16.01 12.49
C HIS A 47 -0.91 -16.75 13.53
N GLN A 48 -0.88 -16.33 14.80
CA GLN A 48 -1.73 -16.91 15.85
C GLN A 48 -3.23 -16.80 15.53
N TYR A 49 -3.61 -15.80 14.76
CA TYR A 49 -5.02 -15.54 14.37
C TYR A 49 -5.30 -15.82 12.88
N ASP A 50 -4.43 -16.54 12.19
CA ASP A 50 -4.58 -16.85 10.75
C ASP A 50 -4.81 -15.59 9.90
N ILE A 51 -4.04 -14.52 10.15
CA ILE A 51 -4.05 -13.30 9.35
C ILE A 51 -2.91 -13.37 8.34
N GLU A 52 -3.23 -13.27 7.05
CA GLU A 52 -2.26 -13.26 5.96
C GLU A 52 -1.54 -11.91 5.90
N ILE A 53 -0.21 -11.91 5.83
CA ILE A 53 0.57 -10.70 5.58
C ILE A 53 0.80 -10.60 4.08
N GLU A 54 0.01 -9.78 3.38
CA GLU A 54 0.05 -9.71 1.91
C GLU A 54 1.17 -8.83 1.38
N SER A 55 1.63 -7.86 2.16
CA SER A 55 2.75 -6.98 1.81
C SER A 55 3.40 -6.37 3.06
N CYS A 56 4.60 -5.83 2.84
CA CYS A 56 5.22 -4.90 3.78
C CYS A 56 5.45 -3.56 3.09
N HIS A 57 5.32 -2.47 3.85
CA HIS A 57 5.69 -1.14 3.40
C HIS A 57 7.14 -0.84 3.80
N ALA A 58 8.01 -0.59 2.82
CA ALA A 58 9.39 -0.22 3.09
C ALA A 58 9.49 1.18 3.70
N PRO A 59 10.52 1.46 4.51
CA PRO A 59 10.77 2.80 5.01
C PRO A 59 10.93 3.81 3.87
N PHE A 60 10.23 4.93 3.95
CA PHE A 60 10.28 5.99 2.94
C PHE A 60 10.90 7.30 3.44
N ASP A 61 11.14 7.44 4.73
CA ASP A 61 11.92 8.57 5.26
C ASP A 61 13.32 8.55 4.66
N GLY A 62 13.65 9.63 3.96
CA GLY A 62 14.91 9.73 3.21
C GLY A 62 14.94 9.01 1.87
N ILE A 63 13.82 8.52 1.33
CA ILE A 63 13.78 7.80 0.03
C ILE A 63 14.35 8.63 -1.13
N ASN A 64 14.28 9.96 -1.07
CA ASN A 64 14.87 10.87 -2.03
C ASN A 64 16.40 10.69 -2.17
N ASN A 65 17.07 10.15 -1.13
CA ASN A 65 18.49 9.88 -1.17
C ASN A 65 18.86 8.79 -2.19
N MET A 66 17.92 7.96 -2.61
CA MET A 66 18.14 7.00 -3.70
C MET A 66 18.61 7.69 -5.00
N TRP A 67 18.20 8.95 -5.20
CA TRP A 67 18.54 9.77 -6.37
C TRP A 67 19.77 10.66 -6.16
N LEU A 68 20.43 10.61 -4.99
CA LEU A 68 21.54 11.47 -4.63
C LEU A 68 22.83 10.66 -4.45
N ALA A 69 23.95 11.22 -4.85
CA ALA A 69 25.26 10.60 -4.63
C ALA A 69 25.64 10.60 -3.14
N GLY A 70 26.46 9.62 -2.75
CA GLY A 70 27.08 9.53 -1.43
C GLY A 70 26.36 8.63 -0.46
N GLU A 71 26.91 8.55 0.76
CA GLU A 71 26.55 7.59 1.80
C GLU A 71 25.07 7.59 2.20
N ALA A 72 24.39 8.73 2.13
CA ALA A 72 22.96 8.78 2.47
C ALA A 72 22.12 7.94 1.50
N GLY A 73 22.50 7.95 0.21
CA GLY A 73 21.88 7.10 -0.80
C GLY A 73 22.20 5.62 -0.60
N ASP A 74 23.44 5.32 -0.21
CA ASP A 74 23.87 3.95 0.02
C ASP A 74 23.17 3.35 1.25
N ARG A 75 23.01 4.14 2.32
CA ARG A 75 22.22 3.74 3.50
C ARG A 75 20.74 3.53 3.16
N MET A 76 20.15 4.37 2.27
CA MET A 76 18.77 4.18 1.86
C MET A 76 18.60 2.91 1.02
N TYR A 77 19.53 2.63 0.12
CA TYR A 77 19.58 1.38 -0.62
C TYR A 77 19.65 0.16 0.33
N GLU A 78 20.52 0.21 1.35
CA GLU A 78 20.61 -0.84 2.38
C GLU A 78 19.30 -1.02 3.14
N ARG A 79 18.60 0.05 3.51
CA ARG A 79 17.28 -0.05 4.15
C ARG A 79 16.26 -0.77 3.26
N LEU A 80 16.26 -0.51 1.96
CA LEU A 80 15.37 -1.18 1.02
C LEU A 80 15.74 -2.66 0.82
N THR A 81 17.03 -3.01 0.75
CA THR A 81 17.44 -4.41 0.67
C THR A 81 17.13 -5.18 1.95
N ASN A 82 17.28 -4.55 3.13
CA ASN A 82 16.85 -5.12 4.42
C ASN A 82 15.33 -5.37 4.45
N SER A 83 14.54 -4.50 3.80
CA SER A 83 13.10 -4.70 3.66
C SER A 83 12.78 -5.93 2.81
N ILE A 84 13.51 -6.14 1.72
CA ILE A 84 13.39 -7.34 0.88
C ILE A 84 13.79 -8.60 1.67
N ASP A 85 14.88 -8.54 2.45
CA ASP A 85 15.30 -9.66 3.29
C ASP A 85 14.26 -10.00 4.37
N ALA A 86 13.64 -9.00 4.98
CA ALA A 86 12.55 -9.21 5.93
C ALA A 86 11.34 -9.88 5.27
N CYS A 87 10.93 -9.42 4.08
CA CYS A 87 9.87 -10.04 3.29
C CYS A 87 10.21 -11.50 2.96
N ALA A 88 11.40 -11.79 2.47
CA ALA A 88 11.85 -13.14 2.16
C ALA A 88 11.89 -14.05 3.40
N LYS A 89 12.38 -13.53 4.53
CA LYS A 89 12.45 -14.25 5.80
C LYS A 89 11.09 -14.72 6.31
N TYR A 90 10.08 -13.89 6.17
CA TYR A 90 8.73 -14.16 6.66
C TYR A 90 7.76 -14.64 5.58
N ASN A 91 8.26 -14.95 4.37
CA ASN A 91 7.46 -15.38 3.21
C ASN A 91 6.38 -14.35 2.82
N ILE A 92 6.66 -13.06 2.97
CA ILE A 92 5.78 -11.96 2.54
C ILE A 92 6.07 -11.68 1.07
N PRO A 93 5.07 -11.78 0.18
CA PRO A 93 5.33 -11.81 -1.26
C PRO A 93 5.68 -10.45 -1.87
N VAL A 94 5.29 -9.35 -1.22
CA VAL A 94 5.35 -8.00 -1.80
C VAL A 94 6.00 -7.02 -0.82
N VAL A 95 6.92 -6.20 -1.31
CA VAL A 95 7.40 -5.00 -0.63
C VAL A 95 6.93 -3.76 -1.39
N VAL A 96 6.20 -2.88 -0.73
CA VAL A 96 5.77 -1.58 -1.28
C VAL A 96 6.87 -0.55 -1.08
N VAL A 97 7.19 0.19 -2.15
CA VAL A 97 8.31 1.14 -2.18
C VAL A 97 7.85 2.46 -2.78
N HIS A 98 8.12 3.55 -2.08
CA HIS A 98 8.02 4.90 -2.64
C HIS A 98 9.21 5.22 -3.55
N LEU A 99 8.99 6.01 -4.58
CA LEU A 99 10.05 6.50 -5.47
C LEU A 99 10.54 7.90 -5.11
N SER A 100 9.75 8.61 -4.31
CA SER A 100 10.06 9.96 -3.87
C SER A 100 9.23 10.33 -2.64
N SER A 101 9.60 11.38 -1.94
CA SER A 101 8.84 11.96 -0.84
C SER A 101 8.94 13.50 -0.84
N GLY A 102 7.99 14.15 -0.15
CA GLY A 102 7.95 15.61 -0.02
C GLY A 102 7.58 16.35 -1.31
N MET A 103 7.53 17.69 -1.20
CA MET A 103 7.01 18.57 -2.25
C MET A 103 7.97 18.80 -3.42
N THR A 104 9.26 18.68 -3.16
CA THR A 104 10.31 18.97 -4.15
C THR A 104 11.33 17.83 -4.21
N PRO A 105 10.89 16.62 -4.61
CA PRO A 105 11.81 15.50 -4.71
C PRO A 105 12.84 15.72 -5.81
N PRO A 106 14.04 15.11 -5.73
CA PRO A 106 15.01 15.10 -6.80
C PRO A 106 14.42 14.57 -8.10
N ARG A 107 14.98 15.01 -9.23
CA ARG A 107 14.67 14.39 -10.51
C ARG A 107 15.31 13.00 -10.58
N MET A 108 14.65 12.09 -11.28
CA MET A 108 15.23 10.81 -11.67
C MET A 108 16.53 11.06 -12.44
N ASN A 109 17.54 10.23 -12.17
CA ASN A 109 18.87 10.34 -12.77
C ASN A 109 19.60 9.00 -12.73
N ASP A 110 20.75 8.92 -13.39
CA ASP A 110 21.54 7.69 -13.55
C ASP A 110 21.94 7.07 -12.21
N ILE A 111 22.23 7.88 -11.18
CA ILE A 111 22.60 7.38 -9.84
C ILE A 111 21.45 6.59 -9.22
N GLY A 112 20.24 7.12 -9.32
CA GLY A 112 19.05 6.44 -8.83
C GLY A 112 18.73 5.20 -9.67
N PHE A 113 18.81 5.29 -10.99
CA PHE A 113 18.57 4.15 -11.87
C PHE A 113 19.52 2.98 -11.55
N GLU A 114 20.81 3.23 -11.38
CA GLU A 114 21.78 2.20 -10.99
C GLU A 114 21.39 1.51 -9.66
N ARG A 115 20.94 2.27 -8.67
CA ARG A 115 20.48 1.71 -7.39
C ARG A 115 19.20 0.90 -7.53
N TYR A 116 18.23 1.39 -8.31
CA TYR A 116 16.99 0.66 -8.54
C TYR A 116 17.21 -0.59 -9.40
N ASP A 117 18.10 -0.58 -10.39
CA ASP A 117 18.51 -1.77 -11.15
C ASP A 117 19.00 -2.89 -10.20
N ARG A 118 19.92 -2.51 -9.30
CA ARG A 118 20.46 -3.44 -8.30
C ARG A 118 19.39 -3.91 -7.32
N LEU A 119 18.47 -3.02 -6.91
CA LEU A 119 17.37 -3.36 -6.00
C LEU A 119 16.43 -4.37 -6.65
N MET A 120 16.04 -4.15 -7.90
CA MET A 120 15.16 -5.05 -8.66
C MET A 120 15.80 -6.41 -8.89
N GLN A 121 17.10 -6.44 -9.20
CA GLN A 121 17.84 -7.69 -9.30
C GLN A 121 17.84 -8.45 -7.96
N TYR A 122 18.12 -7.75 -6.87
CA TYR A 122 18.15 -8.33 -5.52
C TYR A 122 16.79 -8.90 -5.12
N ALA A 123 15.71 -8.16 -5.36
CA ALA A 123 14.34 -8.62 -5.07
C ALA A 123 13.99 -9.89 -5.86
N ARG A 124 14.38 -9.95 -7.15
CA ARG A 124 14.20 -11.14 -7.98
C ARG A 124 14.93 -12.36 -7.42
N GLU A 125 16.19 -12.20 -6.98
CA GLU A 125 16.98 -13.26 -6.37
C GLU A 125 16.34 -13.78 -5.06
N LYS A 126 15.65 -12.92 -4.33
CA LYS A 126 14.94 -13.26 -3.08
C LYS A 126 13.50 -13.76 -3.30
N GLY A 127 12.98 -13.68 -4.51
CA GLY A 127 11.60 -14.05 -4.83
C GLY A 127 10.55 -13.10 -4.27
N VAL A 128 10.91 -11.82 -4.03
CA VAL A 128 10.03 -10.77 -3.52
C VAL A 128 9.66 -9.81 -4.64
N ILE A 129 8.38 -9.46 -4.76
CA ILE A 129 7.90 -8.48 -5.73
C ILE A 129 8.07 -7.07 -5.12
N VAL A 130 8.77 -6.20 -5.83
CA VAL A 130 8.76 -4.75 -5.52
C VAL A 130 7.54 -4.14 -6.18
N ALA A 131 6.66 -3.55 -5.37
CA ALA A 131 5.50 -2.79 -5.83
C ALA A 131 5.75 -1.29 -5.67
N TYR A 132 5.75 -0.54 -6.76
CA TYR A 132 5.88 0.90 -6.70
C TYR A 132 4.53 1.54 -6.44
N GLU A 133 4.50 2.40 -5.42
CA GLU A 133 3.30 3.11 -5.02
C GLU A 133 3.19 4.47 -5.71
N ASN A 134 1.97 4.83 -6.10
CA ASN A 134 1.69 6.14 -6.64
C ASN A 134 1.67 7.21 -5.53
N ILE A 135 2.52 8.22 -5.70
CA ILE A 135 2.54 9.39 -4.81
C ILE A 135 2.32 10.65 -5.64
N ARG A 136 3.33 11.51 -5.77
CA ARG A 136 3.19 12.84 -6.42
C ARG A 136 3.63 12.87 -7.88
N LYS A 137 4.32 11.84 -8.37
CA LYS A 137 4.99 11.85 -9.67
C LYS A 137 4.59 10.64 -10.51
N LEU A 138 3.65 10.87 -11.42
CA LEU A 138 3.24 9.83 -12.38
C LEU A 138 4.42 9.35 -13.24
N ASP A 139 5.28 10.28 -13.68
CA ASP A 139 6.45 10.00 -14.50
C ASP A 139 7.43 9.04 -13.81
N ASN A 140 7.63 9.16 -12.50
CA ASN A 140 8.49 8.24 -11.75
C ASN A 140 7.94 6.81 -11.80
N VAL A 141 6.66 6.64 -11.49
CA VAL A 141 6.01 5.33 -11.52
C VAL A 141 5.98 4.78 -12.95
N ALA A 142 5.62 5.60 -13.93
CA ALA A 142 5.56 5.19 -15.33
C ALA A 142 6.91 4.68 -15.84
N TYR A 143 8.00 5.40 -15.54
CA TYR A 143 9.34 4.98 -15.91
C TYR A 143 9.70 3.61 -15.32
N MET A 144 9.47 3.43 -14.01
CA MET A 144 9.80 2.17 -13.34
C MET A 144 8.94 1.02 -13.87
N MET A 145 7.66 1.26 -14.07
CA MET A 145 6.75 0.24 -14.61
C MET A 145 7.09 -0.16 -16.05
N GLU A 146 7.64 0.76 -16.87
CA GLU A 146 8.06 0.48 -18.23
C GLU A 146 9.38 -0.30 -18.27
N ASN A 147 10.34 0.08 -17.44
CA ASN A 147 11.69 -0.50 -17.47
C ASN A 147 11.80 -1.82 -16.68
N TYR A 148 10.90 -2.06 -15.71
CA TYR A 148 10.88 -3.29 -14.90
C TYR A 148 9.55 -4.02 -15.08
N PRO A 149 9.43 -4.92 -16.09
CA PRO A 149 8.20 -5.66 -16.36
C PRO A 149 7.72 -6.52 -15.18
N GLU A 150 8.65 -6.96 -14.33
CA GLU A 150 8.38 -7.74 -13.12
C GLU A 150 7.91 -6.90 -11.92
N ALA A 151 8.08 -5.59 -11.94
CA ALA A 151 7.59 -4.73 -10.86
C ALA A 151 6.08 -4.75 -10.75
N GLY A 152 5.57 -4.78 -9.53
CA GLY A 152 4.16 -4.59 -9.23
C GLY A 152 3.77 -3.11 -9.10
N PHE A 153 2.48 -2.85 -9.13
CA PHE A 153 1.90 -1.56 -8.83
C PHE A 153 1.14 -1.64 -7.50
N CYS A 154 1.42 -0.74 -6.58
CA CYS A 154 0.60 -0.48 -5.41
C CYS A 154 -0.27 0.73 -5.69
N TRP A 155 -1.59 0.53 -5.71
CA TRP A 155 -2.52 1.63 -5.91
C TRP A 155 -2.93 2.23 -4.57
N ASP A 156 -2.43 3.42 -4.29
CA ASP A 156 -2.94 4.24 -3.21
C ASP A 156 -4.01 5.20 -3.75
N VAL A 157 -5.24 5.00 -3.27
CA VAL A 157 -6.42 5.74 -3.76
C VAL A 157 -6.45 7.15 -3.20
N GLY A 158 -6.01 7.32 -1.96
CA GLY A 158 -5.94 8.62 -1.32
C GLY A 158 -4.85 9.51 -1.90
N HIS A 159 -3.67 8.95 -2.17
CA HIS A 159 -2.58 9.65 -2.85
C HIS A 159 -3.01 10.12 -4.25
N GLU A 160 -3.72 9.27 -5.01
CA GLU A 160 -4.24 9.67 -6.31
C GLU A 160 -5.18 10.87 -6.19
N ALA A 161 -6.03 10.89 -5.16
CA ALA A 161 -6.98 11.98 -4.95
C ALA A 161 -6.33 13.28 -4.51
N CYS A 162 -5.33 13.24 -3.60
CA CYS A 162 -4.73 14.46 -3.04
C CYS A 162 -3.50 14.97 -3.78
N TYR A 163 -2.81 14.13 -4.60
CA TYR A 163 -1.58 14.55 -5.28
C TYR A 163 -1.69 14.70 -6.79
N MET A 164 -2.66 14.04 -7.44
CA MET A 164 -2.62 13.88 -8.90
C MET A 164 -3.51 14.82 -9.69
N ASN A 165 -4.26 15.71 -9.02
CA ASN A 165 -5.11 16.72 -9.67
C ASN A 165 -5.97 16.13 -10.82
N GLY A 166 -6.61 14.97 -10.57
CA GLY A 166 -7.49 14.30 -11.51
C GLY A 166 -6.82 13.36 -12.51
N MET A 167 -5.50 13.19 -12.47
CA MET A 167 -4.83 12.13 -13.22
C MET A 167 -5.03 10.78 -12.53
N GLU A 168 -5.16 9.71 -13.32
CA GLU A 168 -5.46 8.37 -12.85
C GLU A 168 -4.34 7.39 -13.24
N PHE A 169 -3.90 6.58 -12.27
CA PHE A 169 -2.90 5.52 -12.51
C PHE A 169 -3.51 4.21 -12.98
N MET A 170 -4.73 3.90 -12.55
CA MET A 170 -5.35 2.61 -12.82
C MET A 170 -5.58 2.29 -14.30
N PRO A 171 -5.92 3.24 -15.19
CA PRO A 171 -5.98 2.97 -16.64
C PRO A 171 -4.64 2.50 -17.22
N LEU A 172 -3.53 2.92 -16.62
CA LEU A 172 -2.17 2.60 -17.11
C LEU A 172 -1.62 1.32 -16.45
N PHE A 173 -1.75 1.19 -15.12
CA PHE A 173 -1.02 0.18 -14.34
C PHE A 173 -1.93 -0.81 -13.61
N GLY A 174 -3.24 -0.64 -13.62
CA GLY A 174 -4.18 -1.48 -12.86
C GLY A 174 -4.05 -2.98 -13.15
N LYS A 175 -3.64 -3.38 -14.37
CA LYS A 175 -3.39 -4.80 -14.70
C LYS A 175 -2.15 -5.39 -14.01
N ARG A 176 -1.30 -4.55 -13.47
CA ARG A 176 -0.08 -4.92 -12.72
C ARG A 176 -0.22 -4.68 -11.23
N MET A 177 -1.43 -4.33 -10.76
CA MET A 177 -1.70 -4.10 -9.35
C MET A 177 -1.50 -5.38 -8.54
N VAL A 178 -0.64 -5.32 -7.54
CA VAL A 178 -0.30 -6.42 -6.61
C VAL A 178 -0.54 -6.04 -5.16
N ALA A 179 -0.75 -4.76 -4.87
CA ALA A 179 -1.13 -4.21 -3.58
C ALA A 179 -2.08 -3.01 -3.78
N ILE A 180 -2.84 -2.70 -2.76
CA ILE A 180 -3.69 -1.51 -2.70
C ILE A 180 -3.65 -0.94 -1.29
N HIS A 181 -3.52 0.38 -1.19
CA HIS A 181 -3.74 1.17 0.00
C HIS A 181 -5.02 1.97 -0.20
N PHE A 182 -6.06 1.59 0.54
CA PHE A 182 -7.40 2.10 0.31
C PHE A 182 -7.88 2.91 1.50
N HIS A 183 -7.97 4.22 1.31
CA HIS A 183 -8.46 5.17 2.29
C HIS A 183 -9.15 6.35 1.60
N ASP A 184 -9.79 7.21 2.37
CA ASP A 184 -10.39 8.44 1.88
C ASP A 184 -9.66 9.66 2.44
N ASN A 185 -9.87 10.81 1.81
CA ASN A 185 -9.30 12.08 2.26
C ASN A 185 -10.09 13.30 1.76
N THR A 186 -9.54 14.50 1.96
CA THR A 186 -10.19 15.77 1.58
C THR A 186 -10.11 16.10 0.09
N GLY A 187 -9.27 15.42 -0.69
CA GLY A 187 -8.92 15.79 -2.06
C GLY A 187 -8.14 17.11 -2.18
N ILE A 188 -7.75 17.73 -1.07
CA ILE A 188 -6.91 18.91 -1.04
C ILE A 188 -5.45 18.48 -1.19
N TYR A 189 -4.70 19.21 -2.03
CA TYR A 189 -3.30 18.91 -2.27
C TYR A 189 -2.47 18.86 -0.99
N ASP A 190 -1.69 17.77 -0.81
CA ASP A 190 -0.85 17.49 0.35
C ASP A 190 -1.62 17.25 1.68
N GLU A 191 -2.93 17.02 1.62
CA GLU A 191 -3.74 16.60 2.78
C GLU A 191 -4.06 15.11 2.73
N ASP A 192 -3.06 14.30 3.03
CA ASP A 192 -3.19 12.86 3.13
C ASP A 192 -3.73 12.46 4.51
N LYS A 193 -4.98 12.02 4.57
CA LYS A 193 -5.72 11.90 5.84
C LYS A 193 -5.88 10.49 6.37
N HIS A 194 -5.80 9.47 5.53
CA HIS A 194 -6.08 8.07 5.91
C HIS A 194 -7.42 7.92 6.66
N TRP A 195 -8.47 8.57 6.14
CA TRP A 195 -9.83 8.43 6.65
C TRP A 195 -10.48 7.13 6.19
N LEU A 196 -11.52 6.69 6.90
CA LEU A 196 -12.33 5.58 6.44
C LEU A 196 -12.94 5.87 5.07
N PRO A 197 -13.03 4.88 4.17
CA PRO A 197 -13.74 5.05 2.90
C PRO A 197 -15.17 5.57 3.13
N TYR A 198 -15.59 6.53 2.33
CA TYR A 198 -16.85 7.30 2.41
C TYR A 198 -16.90 8.39 3.48
N ASP A 199 -15.85 8.63 4.24
CA ASP A 199 -15.78 9.76 5.19
C ASP A 199 -15.19 11.03 4.53
N GLY A 200 -14.63 10.93 3.32
CA GLY A 200 -14.02 12.01 2.56
C GLY A 200 -14.76 12.33 1.26
N VAL A 201 -14.00 12.72 0.24
CA VAL A 201 -14.55 13.21 -1.04
C VAL A 201 -14.22 12.34 -2.25
N ILE A 202 -13.54 11.22 -2.07
CA ILE A 202 -13.15 10.33 -3.17
C ILE A 202 -14.40 9.73 -3.82
N ASP A 203 -14.44 9.74 -5.17
CA ASP A 203 -15.47 9.04 -5.94
C ASP A 203 -15.27 7.52 -5.85
N MET A 204 -15.94 6.92 -4.84
CA MET A 204 -15.86 5.49 -4.55
C MET A 204 -16.43 4.63 -5.67
N ASP A 205 -17.37 5.12 -6.48
CA ASP A 205 -17.90 4.41 -7.64
C ASP A 205 -16.87 4.35 -8.77
N ARG A 206 -16.12 5.43 -8.99
CA ARG A 206 -14.99 5.44 -9.91
C ARG A 206 -13.90 4.48 -9.44
N ALA A 207 -13.54 4.53 -8.17
CA ALA A 207 -12.55 3.63 -7.59
C ALA A 207 -12.96 2.16 -7.73
N ALA A 208 -14.23 1.84 -7.43
CA ALA A 208 -14.77 0.49 -7.56
C ALA A 208 -14.75 -0.02 -9.01
N ARG A 209 -15.01 0.87 -9.97
CA ARG A 209 -14.95 0.54 -11.40
C ARG A 209 -13.53 0.23 -11.85
N HIS A 210 -12.55 1.00 -11.41
CA HIS A 210 -11.13 0.71 -11.67
C HIS A 210 -10.68 -0.60 -11.02
N PHE A 211 -11.06 -0.80 -9.76
CA PHE A 211 -10.75 -2.04 -9.04
C PHE A 211 -11.35 -3.26 -9.74
N ALA A 212 -12.62 -3.19 -10.17
CA ALA A 212 -13.28 -4.27 -10.91
C ALA A 212 -12.51 -4.64 -12.19
N LYS A 213 -12.03 -3.64 -12.93
CA LYS A 213 -11.29 -3.80 -14.18
C LYS A 213 -9.86 -4.30 -14.03
N SER A 214 -9.23 -4.10 -12.87
CA SER A 214 -7.83 -4.45 -12.65
C SER A 214 -7.56 -5.95 -12.79
N GLY A 215 -8.52 -6.77 -12.36
CA GLY A 215 -8.35 -8.21 -12.23
C GLY A 215 -7.62 -8.63 -10.94
N TYR A 216 -7.41 -7.70 -10.02
CA TYR A 216 -6.79 -7.95 -8.72
C TYR A 216 -7.60 -8.94 -7.89
N GLN A 217 -6.93 -9.93 -7.28
CA GLN A 217 -7.55 -11.06 -6.61
C GLN A 217 -7.23 -11.16 -5.11
N LYS A 218 -6.37 -10.26 -4.59
CA LYS A 218 -6.04 -10.22 -3.17
C LYS A 218 -7.04 -9.37 -2.38
N SER A 219 -6.73 -9.09 -1.13
CA SER A 219 -7.62 -8.36 -0.22
C SER A 219 -7.78 -6.90 -0.63
N LEU A 220 -8.99 -6.35 -0.46
CA LEU A 220 -9.16 -4.92 -0.34
C LEU A 220 -8.47 -4.47 0.94
N MET A 221 -7.30 -3.87 0.82
CA MET A 221 -6.46 -3.50 1.94
C MET A 221 -6.71 -2.05 2.35
N LEU A 222 -7.30 -1.86 3.52
CA LEU A 222 -7.53 -0.53 4.09
C LEU A 222 -6.24 -0.01 4.75
N GLU A 223 -5.83 1.18 4.37
CA GLU A 223 -4.77 1.95 5.02
C GLU A 223 -5.38 3.13 5.78
N VAL A 224 -5.95 2.83 6.93
CA VAL A 224 -6.75 3.78 7.71
C VAL A 224 -6.27 3.86 9.14
N HIS A 225 -6.25 5.08 9.69
CA HIS A 225 -5.77 5.31 11.03
C HIS A 225 -6.90 5.72 11.97
N GLN A 226 -7.04 5.02 13.09
CA GLN A 226 -8.04 5.34 14.12
C GLN A 226 -7.97 6.81 14.57
N ARG A 227 -6.76 7.31 14.78
CA ARG A 227 -6.50 8.70 15.18
C ARG A 227 -6.94 9.72 14.13
N SER A 228 -6.72 9.41 12.85
CA SER A 228 -7.11 10.29 11.73
C SER A 228 -8.61 10.30 11.53
N ALA A 229 -9.27 9.17 11.73
CA ALA A 229 -10.73 9.06 11.68
C ALA A 229 -11.42 9.74 12.87
N GLY A 230 -10.67 10.11 13.92
CA GLY A 230 -11.23 10.76 15.10
C GLY A 230 -12.17 9.86 15.93
N ILE A 231 -12.02 8.54 15.83
CA ILE A 231 -12.87 7.55 16.52
C ILE A 231 -12.12 7.05 17.76
N PRO A 232 -12.54 7.43 18.99
CA PRO A 232 -11.79 7.08 20.20
C PRO A 232 -11.82 5.59 20.56
N CYS A 233 -12.89 4.88 20.17
CA CYS A 233 -13.11 3.47 20.49
C CYS A 233 -12.61 2.59 19.35
N LEU A 234 -11.65 1.69 19.62
CA LEU A 234 -11.09 0.76 18.62
C LEU A 234 -12.17 -0.19 18.06
N GLU A 235 -13.05 -0.70 18.91
CA GLU A 235 -14.17 -1.55 18.51
C GLU A 235 -15.06 -0.83 17.48
N GLU A 236 -15.42 0.42 17.73
CA GLU A 236 -16.20 1.25 16.80
C GLU A 236 -15.42 1.50 15.50
N PHE A 237 -14.12 1.78 15.60
CA PHE A 237 -13.27 2.00 14.44
C PHE A 237 -13.25 0.77 13.51
N TYR A 238 -12.97 -0.41 14.04
CA TYR A 238 -12.94 -1.64 13.24
C TYR A 238 -14.32 -1.99 12.66
N ASN A 239 -15.41 -1.80 13.42
CA ASN A 239 -16.76 -2.00 12.92
C ASN A 239 -17.08 -1.07 11.73
N ARG A 240 -16.73 0.21 11.83
CA ARG A 240 -16.92 1.17 10.74
C ARG A 240 -16.01 0.88 9.53
N ALA A 241 -14.77 0.48 9.76
CA ALA A 241 -13.85 0.08 8.70
C ALA A 241 -14.40 -1.14 7.93
N GLN A 242 -14.90 -2.15 8.63
CA GLN A 242 -15.54 -3.31 8.01
C GLN A 242 -16.80 -2.94 7.23
N ALA A 243 -17.65 -2.09 7.78
CA ALA A 243 -18.86 -1.64 7.08
C ALA A 243 -18.51 -0.87 5.78
N ALA A 244 -17.47 -0.03 5.80
CA ALA A 244 -16.97 0.68 4.62
C ALA A 244 -16.39 -0.28 3.57
N ALA A 245 -15.61 -1.28 4.00
CA ALA A 245 -15.08 -2.32 3.11
C ALA A 245 -16.19 -3.14 2.43
N ASN A 246 -17.20 -3.56 3.18
CA ASN A 246 -18.36 -4.28 2.65
C ASN A 246 -19.11 -3.43 1.61
N ARG A 247 -19.39 -2.17 1.92
CA ARG A 247 -20.05 -1.23 1.00
C ARG A 247 -19.26 -1.07 -0.31
N PHE A 248 -17.95 -0.97 -0.23
CA PHE A 248 -17.09 -0.87 -1.42
C PHE A 248 -17.10 -2.19 -2.22
N ALA A 249 -17.04 -3.34 -1.56
CA ALA A 249 -17.11 -4.64 -2.20
C ALA A 249 -18.41 -4.83 -3.00
N GLU A 250 -19.56 -4.39 -2.46
CA GLU A 250 -20.86 -4.40 -3.18
C GLU A 250 -20.79 -3.57 -4.46
N ARG A 251 -20.11 -2.40 -4.42
CA ARG A 251 -19.93 -1.57 -5.63
C ARG A 251 -19.02 -2.23 -6.65
N VAL A 252 -17.94 -2.88 -6.21
CA VAL A 252 -17.04 -3.62 -7.11
C VAL A 252 -17.79 -4.77 -7.80
N GLU A 253 -18.57 -5.56 -7.06
CA GLU A 253 -19.35 -6.67 -7.64
C GLU A 253 -20.41 -6.16 -8.63
N TYR A 254 -21.07 -5.04 -8.32
CA TYR A 254 -21.97 -4.39 -9.27
C TYR A 254 -21.28 -4.06 -10.60
N PHE A 255 -20.09 -3.46 -10.58
CA PHE A 255 -19.36 -3.12 -11.80
C PHE A 255 -18.80 -4.36 -12.52
N ARG A 256 -18.41 -5.41 -11.80
CA ARG A 256 -18.04 -6.70 -12.40
C ARG A 256 -19.19 -7.33 -13.16
N GLY A 257 -20.41 -7.26 -12.61
CA GLY A 257 -21.64 -7.73 -13.28
C GLY A 257 -21.88 -7.00 -14.61
N LEU A 258 -21.81 -5.68 -14.61
CA LEU A 258 -21.98 -4.87 -15.84
C LEU A 258 -20.94 -5.20 -16.92
N GLU A 259 -19.70 -5.49 -16.54
CA GLU A 259 -18.66 -5.87 -17.50
C GLU A 259 -18.86 -7.29 -18.07
N ALA A 260 -19.45 -8.18 -17.31
CA ALA A 260 -19.78 -9.53 -17.78
C ALA A 260 -20.94 -9.51 -18.78
N GLU A 261 -21.93 -8.61 -18.59
CA GLU A 261 -23.06 -8.44 -19.51
C GLU A 261 -22.67 -7.74 -20.82
N ALA A 262 -21.57 -6.97 -20.83
CA ALA A 262 -21.09 -6.23 -22.00
C ALA A 262 -20.21 -7.04 -22.96
N LYS A 263 -19.85 -8.28 -22.59
CA LYS A 263 -19.04 -9.24 -23.38
C LYS A 263 -19.92 -10.26 -24.07
#